data_0de64a0ef6866cb8856ffb0281582959
#
_entry.id   0de64a0ef6866cb8856ffb0281582959
#
_cell.length_a   1.000
_cell.length_b   1.000
_cell.length_c   1.000
_cell.angle_alpha   90.00
_cell.angle_beta   90.00
_cell.angle_gamma   90.00
#
_symmetry.space_group_name_H-M   'P 1'
#
loop_
_entity.id
_entity.type
_entity.pdbx_description
1 polymer ?
#
loop_
_entity_poly.entity_id
_entity_poly.type
_entity_poly.pdbx_seq_one_letter_code
_entity_poly.pdbx_strand_id
1 'polypeptide(L)'
;MMRINEKQIIKIFVNEFRRSSRKGTNYYDNRQYYTARRIGEDDVSIISPLRRLRRGIELIFKCDMLVESTDVPPGMKAWQIARKSVVSCVSDFAAKGIRPPYMSMISLGIPDRYVKDDILELVRGFKKSSREFGIKFIGGDTNEASELIIGCALIGFSENGNIPSRKGAKPGDFIVVSGGFGYPAAGLKILMQSANAGGMFKNKAISSVMSPKPQQKFGTSLARYLSSSIDSSDGLAISLYELAIQSKVNFFVSTVPSATGIGRFAMENRFLDSHELIFHGGEEFHIVATVPRRNMKRVENIAGKHRLKLIVIGRATHGAGKVFVTGKRNAKKELSLLDNRGYLHLKN
;
A
#
# COMPACT_ATOMS: atom_id res chain seq x y z
N MET A 1 22.18 22.77 -3.22
CA MET A 1 20.79 22.83 -2.69
C MET A 1 20.46 21.47 -2.12
N MET A 2 20.07 21.39 -0.85
CA MET A 2 19.57 20.12 -0.26
C MET A 2 18.28 19.71 -0.98
N ARG A 3 18.25 18.52 -1.60
CA ARG A 3 17.02 17.95 -2.14
C ARG A 3 16.11 17.55 -0.98
N ILE A 4 14.84 17.89 -1.07
CA ILE A 4 13.82 17.62 -0.05
C ILE A 4 13.15 16.30 -0.44
N ASN A 5 13.05 15.35 0.50
CA ASN A 5 12.34 14.08 0.27
C ASN A 5 10.82 14.24 0.46
N GLU A 6 10.05 13.26 -0.03
CA GLU A 6 8.58 13.27 0.01
C GLU A 6 8.00 13.51 1.41
N LYS A 7 8.50 12.80 2.44
CA LYS A 7 8.04 12.99 3.83
C LYS A 7 8.27 14.41 4.34
N GLN A 8 9.36 15.07 3.90
CA GLN A 8 9.63 16.47 4.23
C GLN A 8 8.67 17.41 3.51
N ILE A 9 8.35 17.15 2.24
CA ILE A 9 7.36 17.93 1.47
C ILE A 9 5.99 17.84 2.16
N ILE A 10 5.49 16.63 2.43
CA ILE A 10 4.22 16.41 3.14
C ILE A 10 4.20 17.18 4.47
N LYS A 11 5.29 17.10 5.24
CA LYS A 11 5.41 17.80 6.53
C LYS A 11 5.34 19.33 6.39
N ILE A 12 5.95 19.90 5.34
CA ILE A 12 5.88 21.34 5.04
C ILE A 12 4.43 21.72 4.78
N PHE A 13 3.73 21.03 3.86
CA PHE A 13 2.32 21.29 3.56
C PHE A 13 1.44 21.22 4.81
N VAL A 14 1.50 20.11 5.54
CA VAL A 14 0.70 19.93 6.76
C VAL A 14 0.97 21.03 7.80
N ASN A 15 2.24 21.42 7.99
CA ASN A 15 2.59 22.47 8.96
C ASN A 15 2.09 23.85 8.53
N GLU A 16 2.22 24.20 7.26
CA GLU A 16 1.73 25.50 6.75
C GLU A 16 0.21 25.60 6.84
N PHE A 17 -0.54 24.58 6.47
CA PHE A 17 -1.99 24.56 6.62
C PHE A 17 -2.43 24.58 8.09
N ARG A 18 -1.70 23.91 9.01
CA ARG A 18 -1.96 23.98 10.46
C ARG A 18 -1.65 25.37 11.05
N ARG A 19 -0.61 26.07 10.55
CA ARG A 19 -0.29 27.45 10.97
C ARG A 19 -1.36 28.45 10.53
N SER A 20 -1.89 28.28 9.32
CA SER A 20 -3.00 29.09 8.81
C SER A 20 -4.26 28.92 9.66
N SER A 21 -4.51 27.74 10.20
CA SER A 21 -5.65 27.44 11.08
C SER A 21 -5.61 28.20 12.41
N ARG A 22 -4.42 28.57 12.92
CA ARG A 22 -4.26 29.40 14.13
C ARG A 22 -4.63 30.87 13.90
N LYS A 23 -4.75 31.32 12.64
CA LYS A 23 -5.16 32.67 12.25
C LYS A 23 -6.67 32.79 11.94
N GLY A 24 -7.51 31.83 12.36
CA GLY A 24 -8.97 31.90 12.25
C GLY A 24 -9.62 31.12 11.12
N THR A 25 -8.85 30.52 10.21
CA THR A 25 -9.37 29.60 9.18
C THR A 25 -8.84 28.20 9.42
N ASN A 26 -9.69 27.31 9.91
CA ASN A 26 -9.35 25.89 10.06
C ASN A 26 -9.66 25.16 8.74
N TYR A 27 -8.67 25.01 7.86
CA TYR A 27 -8.84 24.35 6.56
C TYR A 27 -9.26 22.87 6.67
N TYR A 28 -8.96 22.22 7.80
CA TYR A 28 -9.23 20.79 7.99
C TYR A 28 -10.47 20.49 8.83
N ASP A 29 -11.01 21.49 9.51
CA ASP A 29 -12.17 21.31 10.38
C ASP A 29 -13.09 22.53 10.27
N ASN A 30 -14.05 22.45 9.37
CA ASN A 30 -15.17 23.38 9.35
C ASN A 30 -16.30 22.77 10.17
N ARG A 31 -16.27 22.97 11.49
CA ARG A 31 -17.23 22.41 12.46
C ARG A 31 -18.69 22.68 12.13
N GLN A 32 -18.95 23.56 11.20
CA GLN A 32 -20.31 23.82 10.73
C GLN A 32 -20.81 22.77 9.75
N TYR A 33 -19.90 22.18 8.94
CA TYR A 33 -20.25 21.28 7.83
C TYR A 33 -19.63 19.89 7.93
N TYR A 34 -18.39 19.75 8.39
CA TYR A 34 -17.67 18.48 8.46
C TYR A 34 -16.51 18.51 9.48
N THR A 35 -16.04 17.34 9.87
CA THR A 35 -14.74 17.14 10.53
C THR A 35 -13.84 16.27 9.66
N ALA A 36 -12.58 16.66 9.51
CA ALA A 36 -11.58 15.91 8.76
C ALA A 36 -10.56 15.27 9.72
N ARG A 37 -10.21 14.02 9.47
CA ARG A 37 -9.31 13.22 10.31
C ARG A 37 -8.28 12.49 9.46
N ARG A 38 -7.13 12.13 10.08
CA ARG A 38 -6.04 11.32 9.49
C ARG A 38 -5.37 11.95 8.27
N ILE A 39 -5.47 13.27 8.10
CA ILE A 39 -4.86 13.98 6.97
C ILE A 39 -3.34 13.95 7.12
N GLY A 40 -2.64 13.31 6.15
CA GLY A 40 -1.19 13.15 6.16
C GLY A 40 -0.63 12.21 7.25
N GLU A 41 -1.50 11.47 7.95
CA GLU A 41 -1.12 10.56 9.05
C GLU A 41 -1.46 9.09 8.77
N ASP A 42 -2.28 8.82 7.77
CA ASP A 42 -2.78 7.47 7.44
C ASP A 42 -2.86 7.29 5.92
N ASP A 43 -3.14 6.06 5.47
CA ASP A 43 -3.31 5.72 4.05
C ASP A 43 -4.48 6.45 3.41
N VAL A 44 -5.46 6.86 4.22
CA VAL A 44 -6.67 7.55 3.76
C VAL A 44 -7.01 8.76 4.62
N SER A 45 -7.60 9.78 4.01
CA SER A 45 -8.24 10.89 4.72
C SER A 45 -9.72 10.57 4.96
N ILE A 46 -10.23 10.94 6.13
CA ILE A 46 -11.60 10.66 6.54
C ILE A 46 -12.32 11.99 6.75
N ILE A 47 -13.47 12.15 6.11
CA ILE A 47 -14.36 13.30 6.31
C ILE A 47 -15.68 12.82 6.89
N SER A 48 -16.06 13.35 8.05
CA SER A 48 -17.32 13.07 8.71
C SER A 48 -18.26 14.27 8.55
N PRO A 49 -19.29 14.19 7.70
CA PRO A 49 -20.24 15.29 7.51
C PRO A 49 -21.17 15.43 8.72
N LEU A 50 -21.42 16.67 9.17
CA LEU A 50 -22.15 16.95 10.42
C LEU A 50 -23.69 17.03 10.26
N ARG A 51 -24.24 17.36 9.09
CA ARG A 51 -25.65 17.77 9.01
C ARG A 51 -26.56 17.09 8.00
N ARG A 52 -26.12 16.39 6.96
CA ARG A 52 -27.03 15.89 5.89
C ARG A 52 -26.86 14.45 5.43
N LEU A 53 -25.79 13.77 5.83
CA LEU A 53 -25.66 12.34 5.61
C LEU A 53 -26.18 11.57 6.84
N ARG A 54 -26.69 10.37 6.65
CA ARG A 54 -27.10 9.48 7.76
C ARG A 54 -26.00 9.48 8.82
N ARG A 55 -26.38 9.67 10.09
CA ARG A 55 -25.42 9.58 11.21
C ARG A 55 -24.62 8.27 11.07
N GLY A 56 -23.29 8.37 11.14
CA GLY A 56 -22.40 7.22 11.09
C GLY A 56 -21.80 6.89 9.70
N ILE A 57 -22.11 7.64 8.63
CA ILE A 57 -21.41 7.50 7.35
C ILE A 57 -20.20 8.43 7.29
N GLU A 58 -19.06 7.88 6.92
CA GLU A 58 -17.81 8.59 6.70
C GLU A 58 -17.44 8.53 5.20
N LEU A 59 -16.99 9.66 4.66
CA LEU A 59 -16.41 9.76 3.34
C LEU A 59 -14.91 9.51 3.44
N ILE A 60 -14.41 8.63 2.62
CA ILE A 60 -13.01 8.22 2.61
C ILE A 60 -12.41 8.64 1.27
N PHE A 61 -11.28 9.31 1.33
CA PHE A 61 -10.56 9.82 0.17
C PHE A 61 -9.14 9.27 0.14
N LYS A 62 -8.69 8.94 -1.05
CA LYS A 62 -7.28 8.63 -1.36
C LYS A 62 -6.96 9.22 -2.72
N CYS A 63 -5.75 9.74 -2.85
CA CYS A 63 -5.19 10.14 -4.13
C CYS A 63 -3.78 9.57 -4.25
N ASP A 64 -3.47 8.94 -5.38
CA ASP A 64 -2.15 8.48 -5.77
C ASP A 64 -1.82 8.94 -7.17
N MET A 65 -0.54 9.05 -7.44
CA MET A 65 -0.01 9.43 -8.75
C MET A 65 0.93 8.34 -9.26
N LEU A 66 0.79 8.01 -10.54
CA LEU A 66 1.72 7.17 -11.28
C LEU A 66 2.44 8.05 -12.29
N VAL A 67 3.77 7.97 -12.31
CA VAL A 67 4.65 8.67 -13.25
C VAL A 67 5.39 7.64 -14.10
N GLU A 68 5.38 7.80 -15.42
CA GLU A 68 5.89 6.79 -16.35
C GLU A 68 7.35 6.43 -16.09
N SER A 69 8.21 7.42 -15.92
CA SER A 69 9.66 7.23 -15.75
C SER A 69 10.05 6.48 -14.48
N THR A 70 9.22 6.54 -13.42
CA THR A 70 9.53 5.92 -12.12
C THR A 70 8.73 4.65 -11.86
N ASP A 71 7.51 4.54 -12.41
CA ASP A 71 6.55 3.52 -12.00
C ASP A 71 6.24 2.50 -13.10
N VAL A 72 6.70 2.73 -14.34
CA VAL A 72 6.38 1.88 -15.48
C VAL A 72 7.61 1.08 -15.92
N PRO A 73 7.67 -0.22 -15.59
CA PRO A 73 8.75 -1.08 -16.04
C PRO A 73 8.68 -1.35 -17.55
N PRO A 74 9.81 -1.71 -18.18
CA PRO A 74 9.86 -2.05 -19.59
C PRO A 74 8.83 -3.09 -20.02
N GLY A 75 8.15 -2.85 -21.15
CA GLY A 75 7.17 -3.78 -21.72
C GLY A 75 5.78 -3.76 -21.09
N MET A 76 5.52 -2.87 -20.12
CA MET A 76 4.17 -2.68 -19.59
C MET A 76 3.29 -1.97 -20.62
N LYS A 77 2.13 -2.54 -20.94
CA LYS A 77 1.18 -1.99 -21.91
C LYS A 77 0.35 -0.85 -21.30
N ALA A 78 -0.13 0.07 -22.10
CA ALA A 78 -0.92 1.22 -21.64
C ALA A 78 -2.15 0.83 -20.79
N TRP A 79 -2.86 -0.26 -21.13
CA TRP A 79 -3.95 -0.75 -20.28
C TRP A 79 -3.50 -1.26 -18.90
N GLN A 80 -2.27 -1.78 -18.79
CA GLN A 80 -1.69 -2.23 -17.53
C GLN A 80 -1.28 -1.02 -16.68
N ILE A 81 -0.71 0.02 -17.31
CA ILE A 81 -0.34 1.27 -16.65
C ILE A 81 -1.60 1.92 -16.04
N ALA A 82 -2.64 2.11 -16.83
CA ALA A 82 -3.92 2.65 -16.36
C ALA A 82 -4.53 1.81 -15.23
N ARG A 83 -4.44 0.46 -15.31
CA ARG A 83 -4.92 -0.39 -14.22
C ARG A 83 -4.04 -0.29 -12.96
N LYS A 84 -2.72 -0.19 -13.12
CA LYS A 84 -1.77 -0.09 -12.00
C LYS A 84 -1.99 1.21 -11.22
N SER A 85 -2.24 2.35 -11.90
CA SER A 85 -2.54 3.62 -11.22
C SER A 85 -3.79 3.56 -10.33
N VAL A 86 -4.77 2.75 -10.70
CA VAL A 86 -5.97 2.52 -9.89
C VAL A 86 -5.69 1.55 -8.74
N VAL A 87 -4.83 0.54 -8.95
CA VAL A 87 -4.48 -0.46 -7.92
C VAL A 87 -3.87 0.19 -6.70
N SER A 88 -3.04 1.22 -6.82
CA SER A 88 -2.45 1.94 -5.69
C SER A 88 -3.54 2.41 -4.72
N CYS A 89 -4.50 3.20 -5.21
CA CYS A 89 -5.60 3.69 -4.37
C CYS A 89 -6.49 2.56 -3.81
N VAL A 90 -6.77 1.53 -4.62
CA VAL A 90 -7.58 0.38 -4.17
C VAL A 90 -6.86 -0.41 -3.10
N SER A 91 -5.53 -0.47 -3.13
CA SER A 91 -4.72 -1.14 -2.10
C SER A 91 -4.84 -0.47 -0.75
N ASP A 92 -4.76 0.86 -0.68
CA ASP A 92 -5.00 1.62 0.54
C ASP A 92 -6.42 1.39 1.09
N PHE A 93 -7.42 1.44 0.20
CA PHE A 93 -8.80 1.16 0.61
C PHE A 93 -8.96 -0.28 1.11
N ALA A 94 -8.27 -1.23 0.49
CA ALA A 94 -8.25 -2.61 0.95
C ALA A 94 -7.63 -2.73 2.35
N ALA A 95 -6.50 -2.08 2.60
CA ALA A 95 -5.87 -2.08 3.92
C ALA A 95 -6.79 -1.53 5.01
N LYS A 96 -7.66 -0.59 4.65
CA LYS A 96 -8.64 0.02 5.57
C LYS A 96 -10.00 -0.69 5.59
N GLY A 97 -10.19 -1.72 4.78
CA GLY A 97 -11.43 -2.49 4.71
C GLY A 97 -12.61 -1.73 4.09
N ILE A 98 -12.33 -0.67 3.34
CA ILE A 98 -13.36 0.10 2.63
C ILE A 98 -13.95 -0.79 1.54
N ARG A 99 -15.26 -0.80 1.43
CA ARG A 99 -15.99 -1.66 0.50
C ARG A 99 -16.42 -0.91 -0.75
N PRO A 100 -16.44 -1.57 -1.93
CA PRO A 100 -17.10 -1.00 -3.09
C PRO A 100 -18.61 -0.87 -2.85
N PRO A 101 -19.36 -0.04 -3.61
CA PRO A 101 -18.85 0.68 -4.78
C PRO A 101 -18.03 1.91 -4.43
N TYR A 102 -17.04 2.21 -5.28
CA TYR A 102 -16.21 3.41 -5.18
C TYR A 102 -16.55 4.39 -6.31
N MET A 103 -16.19 5.67 -6.12
CA MET A 103 -16.14 6.68 -7.17
C MET A 103 -14.69 7.09 -7.40
N SER A 104 -14.34 7.40 -8.64
CA SER A 104 -12.99 7.86 -8.97
C SER A 104 -13.00 9.01 -9.96
N MET A 105 -12.04 9.91 -9.80
CA MET A 105 -11.64 10.91 -10.78
C MET A 105 -10.21 10.62 -11.23
N ILE A 106 -9.93 10.82 -12.52
CA ILE A 106 -8.61 10.57 -13.12
C ILE A 106 -8.09 11.86 -13.72
N SER A 107 -6.90 12.27 -13.32
CA SER A 107 -6.16 13.35 -13.98
C SER A 107 -5.05 12.75 -14.85
N LEU A 108 -4.93 13.18 -16.11
CA LEU A 108 -3.98 12.67 -17.08
C LEU A 108 -3.05 13.78 -17.58
N GLY A 109 -1.75 13.57 -17.43
CA GLY A 109 -0.73 14.25 -18.21
C GLY A 109 -0.32 13.32 -19.35
N ILE A 110 -0.55 13.72 -20.61
CA ILE A 110 -0.34 12.87 -21.79
C ILE A 110 0.78 13.46 -22.64
N PRO A 111 1.84 12.69 -22.96
CA PRO A 111 2.88 13.13 -23.86
C PRO A 111 2.40 13.10 -25.32
N ASP A 112 2.95 13.99 -26.13
CA ASP A 112 2.64 14.16 -27.55
C ASP A 112 2.83 12.89 -28.39
N ARG A 113 3.73 11.99 -27.99
CA ARG A 113 3.95 10.69 -28.61
C ARG A 113 2.77 9.71 -28.51
N TYR A 114 1.80 9.97 -27.62
CA TYR A 114 0.63 9.09 -27.44
C TYR A 114 -0.37 9.34 -28.56
N VAL A 115 -0.64 8.29 -29.34
CA VAL A 115 -1.64 8.32 -30.41
C VAL A 115 -2.98 7.78 -29.95
N LYS A 116 -3.99 7.87 -30.81
CA LYS A 116 -5.36 7.42 -30.50
C LYS A 116 -5.44 6.00 -29.94
N ASP A 117 -4.63 5.09 -30.45
CA ASP A 117 -4.66 3.69 -30.02
C ASP A 117 -4.10 3.52 -28.60
N ASP A 118 -3.09 4.30 -28.20
CA ASP A 118 -2.57 4.32 -26.83
C ASP A 118 -3.63 4.83 -25.85
N ILE A 119 -4.37 5.87 -26.23
CA ILE A 119 -5.48 6.40 -25.44
C ILE A 119 -6.59 5.36 -25.30
N LEU A 120 -6.93 4.64 -26.35
CA LEU A 120 -7.91 3.55 -26.28
C LEU A 120 -7.46 2.41 -25.37
N GLU A 121 -6.17 2.08 -25.36
CA GLU A 121 -5.59 1.12 -24.43
C GLU A 121 -5.67 1.61 -22.97
N LEU A 122 -5.35 2.88 -22.67
CA LEU A 122 -5.55 3.45 -21.32
C LEU A 122 -7.01 3.31 -20.88
N VAL A 123 -7.97 3.67 -21.75
CA VAL A 123 -9.40 3.57 -21.48
C VAL A 123 -9.80 2.10 -21.20
N ARG A 124 -9.26 1.13 -21.93
CA ARG A 124 -9.46 -0.30 -21.67
C ARG A 124 -8.99 -0.69 -20.26
N GLY A 125 -7.85 -0.17 -19.81
CA GLY A 125 -7.32 -0.37 -18.46
C GLY A 125 -8.26 0.18 -17.38
N PHE A 126 -8.75 1.40 -17.53
CA PHE A 126 -9.73 1.99 -16.62
C PHE A 126 -11.06 1.22 -16.61
N LYS A 127 -11.59 0.82 -17.78
CA LYS A 127 -12.80 -0.02 -17.87
C LYS A 127 -12.62 -1.37 -17.18
N LYS A 128 -11.43 -1.99 -17.30
CA LYS A 128 -11.11 -3.23 -16.59
C LYS A 128 -11.11 -3.00 -15.06
N SER A 129 -10.46 -1.95 -14.59
CA SER A 129 -10.43 -1.56 -13.17
C SER A 129 -11.83 -1.27 -12.62
N SER A 130 -12.68 -0.57 -13.39
CA SER A 130 -14.07 -0.32 -13.03
C SER A 130 -14.82 -1.61 -12.70
N ARG A 131 -14.71 -2.62 -13.57
CA ARG A 131 -15.38 -3.91 -13.39
C ARG A 131 -14.76 -4.76 -12.29
N GLU A 132 -13.43 -4.79 -12.22
CA GLU A 132 -12.68 -5.62 -11.28
C GLU A 132 -12.85 -5.15 -9.83
N PHE A 133 -12.84 -3.83 -9.60
CA PHE A 133 -12.82 -3.24 -8.26
C PHE A 133 -14.13 -2.58 -7.84
N GLY A 134 -15.13 -2.54 -8.70
CA GLY A 134 -16.42 -1.90 -8.40
C GLY A 134 -16.32 -0.37 -8.35
N ILE A 135 -15.62 0.24 -9.32
CA ILE A 135 -15.38 1.68 -9.40
C ILE A 135 -16.26 2.31 -10.47
N LYS A 136 -16.91 3.43 -10.15
CA LYS A 136 -17.57 4.33 -11.09
C LYS A 136 -16.66 5.53 -11.33
N PHE A 137 -16.13 5.68 -12.54
CA PHE A 137 -15.43 6.90 -12.93
C PHE A 137 -16.45 8.02 -13.14
N ILE A 138 -16.25 9.16 -12.47
CA ILE A 138 -17.22 10.26 -12.41
C ILE A 138 -16.71 11.57 -13.03
N GLY A 139 -15.44 11.59 -13.46
CA GLY A 139 -14.82 12.76 -14.08
C GLY A 139 -13.31 12.66 -14.06
N GLY A 140 -12.68 13.78 -14.35
CA GLY A 140 -11.23 13.91 -14.38
C GLY A 140 -10.82 15.16 -15.17
N ASP A 141 -9.53 15.24 -15.46
CA ASP A 141 -8.92 16.31 -16.23
C ASP A 141 -7.83 15.73 -17.13
N THR A 142 -7.48 16.42 -18.21
CA THR A 142 -6.45 16.00 -19.16
C THR A 142 -5.64 17.20 -19.61
N ASN A 143 -4.31 17.08 -19.54
CA ASN A 143 -3.39 18.10 -20.00
C ASN A 143 -2.21 17.46 -20.74
N GLU A 144 -1.44 18.25 -21.44
CA GLU A 144 -0.17 17.86 -22.05
C GLU A 144 0.93 17.73 -20.97
N ALA A 145 1.82 16.76 -21.13
CA ALA A 145 2.99 16.56 -20.27
C ALA A 145 4.15 15.94 -21.05
N SER A 146 5.36 16.02 -20.53
CA SER A 146 6.54 15.39 -21.15
C SER A 146 6.54 13.86 -21.11
N GLU A 147 5.81 13.28 -20.16
CA GLU A 147 5.65 11.83 -19.96
C GLU A 147 4.24 11.52 -19.47
N LEU A 148 3.84 10.24 -19.52
CA LEU A 148 2.53 9.86 -18.99
C LEU A 148 2.50 10.01 -17.46
N ILE A 149 1.54 10.81 -17.00
CA ILE A 149 1.24 11.00 -15.58
C ILE A 149 -0.23 10.64 -15.35
N ILE A 150 -0.52 9.80 -14.37
CA ILE A 150 -1.90 9.42 -14.03
C ILE A 150 -2.14 9.69 -12.55
N GLY A 151 -2.92 10.72 -12.25
CA GLY A 151 -3.46 10.96 -10.92
C GLY A 151 -4.79 10.21 -10.75
N CYS A 152 -4.89 9.33 -9.75
CA CYS A 152 -6.12 8.64 -9.41
C CYS A 152 -6.62 9.13 -8.05
N ALA A 153 -7.80 9.76 -8.01
CA ALA A 153 -8.49 10.09 -6.78
C ALA A 153 -9.64 9.09 -6.58
N LEU A 154 -9.65 8.38 -5.45
CA LEU A 154 -10.64 7.39 -5.10
C LEU A 154 -11.47 7.87 -3.90
N ILE A 155 -12.79 7.71 -4.00
CA ILE A 155 -13.77 8.09 -2.98
C ILE A 155 -14.57 6.86 -2.61
N GLY A 156 -14.68 6.60 -1.31
CA GLY A 156 -15.47 5.50 -0.76
C GLY A 156 -16.25 5.94 0.47
N PHE A 157 -17.06 5.03 0.98
CA PHE A 157 -17.88 5.22 2.15
C PHE A 157 -17.57 4.14 3.20
N SER A 158 -17.60 4.52 4.45
CA SER A 158 -17.57 3.58 5.57
C SER A 158 -18.70 3.89 6.54
N GLU A 159 -19.35 2.85 7.03
CA GLU A 159 -20.30 2.94 8.12
C GLU A 159 -19.59 2.61 9.45
N ASN A 160 -19.88 3.41 10.49
CA ASN A 160 -19.49 3.12 11.88
C ASN A 160 -18.01 3.03 12.24
N GLY A 161 -17.11 3.82 11.64
CA GLY A 161 -15.81 4.14 12.25
C GLY A 161 -14.82 2.98 12.49
N ASN A 162 -15.10 1.76 12.05
CA ASN A 162 -14.25 0.59 12.26
C ASN A 162 -13.11 0.46 11.21
N ILE A 163 -12.50 1.58 10.87
CA ILE A 163 -11.38 1.64 9.94
C ILE A 163 -10.09 1.51 10.74
N PRO A 164 -9.30 0.43 10.57
CA PRO A 164 -8.05 0.30 11.27
C PRO A 164 -7.08 1.42 10.85
N SER A 165 -6.43 2.04 11.80
CA SER A 165 -5.39 3.04 11.57
C SER A 165 -4.02 2.38 11.42
N ARG A 166 -3.02 3.09 10.94
CA ARG A 166 -1.62 2.70 11.12
C ARG A 166 -1.25 2.65 12.61
N LYS A 167 -1.83 3.55 13.42
CA LYS A 167 -1.69 3.60 14.87
C LYS A 167 -2.75 2.72 15.54
N GLY A 168 -2.34 1.76 16.35
CA GLY A 168 -3.32 0.95 17.10
C GLY A 168 -2.79 -0.40 17.59
N ALA A 169 -1.61 -0.81 17.11
CA ALA A 169 -0.96 -2.02 17.61
C ALA A 169 -0.66 -1.90 19.11
N LYS A 170 -0.85 -3.01 19.83
CA LYS A 170 -0.58 -3.10 21.28
C LYS A 170 0.37 -4.25 21.56
N PRO A 171 1.16 -4.20 22.65
CA PRO A 171 1.95 -5.33 23.09
C PRO A 171 1.10 -6.60 23.21
N GLY A 172 1.58 -7.71 22.67
CA GLY A 172 0.87 -8.99 22.61
C GLY A 172 0.06 -9.23 21.34
N ASP A 173 -0.16 -8.22 20.49
CA ASP A 173 -0.82 -8.38 19.20
C ASP A 173 0.03 -9.24 18.24
N PHE A 174 -0.62 -10.07 17.45
CA PHE A 174 0.03 -10.81 16.38
C PHE A 174 0.26 -9.90 15.17
N ILE A 175 1.43 -10.02 14.54
CA ILE A 175 1.73 -9.38 13.26
C ILE A 175 1.37 -10.36 12.16
N VAL A 176 0.52 -9.94 11.23
CA VAL A 176 0.03 -10.78 10.13
C VAL A 176 0.20 -10.08 8.79
N VAL A 177 0.36 -10.90 7.73
CA VAL A 177 0.40 -10.41 6.35
C VAL A 177 -0.54 -11.22 5.46
N SER A 178 -1.05 -10.58 4.40
CA SER A 178 -2.02 -11.18 3.47
C SER A 178 -1.38 -12.05 2.39
N GLY A 179 -0.07 -12.18 2.36
CA GLY A 179 0.64 -12.97 1.34
C GLY A 179 2.13 -13.09 1.60
N GLY A 180 2.82 -13.80 0.71
CA GLY A 180 4.27 -13.91 0.72
C GLY A 180 4.91 -12.84 -0.16
N PHE A 181 6.02 -12.29 0.26
CA PHE A 181 6.73 -11.16 -0.32
C PHE A 181 7.88 -11.59 -1.24
N GLY A 182 8.25 -10.73 -2.18
CA GLY A 182 9.42 -10.83 -3.03
C GLY A 182 9.13 -11.01 -4.52
N TYR A 183 7.89 -11.35 -4.92
CA TYR A 183 7.60 -11.55 -6.35
C TYR A 183 7.77 -10.28 -7.19
N PRO A 184 7.23 -9.10 -6.83
CA PRO A 184 7.43 -7.88 -7.60
C PRO A 184 8.90 -7.48 -7.68
N ALA A 185 9.62 -7.55 -6.57
CA ALA A 185 11.06 -7.29 -6.55
C ALA A 185 11.82 -8.23 -7.50
N ALA A 186 11.54 -9.54 -7.47
CA ALA A 186 12.12 -10.50 -8.41
C ALA A 186 11.72 -10.20 -9.86
N GLY A 187 10.46 -9.83 -10.10
CA GLY A 187 9.96 -9.44 -11.43
C GLY A 187 10.68 -8.23 -12.00
N LEU A 188 10.92 -7.21 -11.20
CA LEU A 188 11.71 -6.03 -11.60
C LEU A 188 13.17 -6.41 -11.90
N LYS A 189 13.80 -7.28 -11.10
CA LYS A 189 15.17 -7.77 -11.39
C LYS A 189 15.23 -8.55 -12.71
N ILE A 190 14.20 -9.33 -13.03
CA ILE A 190 14.11 -10.05 -14.31
C ILE A 190 13.94 -9.08 -15.47
N LEU A 191 13.07 -8.08 -15.35
CA LEU A 191 12.75 -7.13 -16.43
C LEU A 191 13.84 -6.10 -16.67
N MET A 192 14.49 -5.61 -15.62
CA MET A 192 15.43 -4.48 -15.69
C MET A 192 16.89 -4.87 -15.61
N GLN A 193 17.22 -6.01 -14.96
CA GLN A 193 18.60 -6.43 -14.70
C GLN A 193 18.93 -7.80 -15.28
N SER A 194 18.06 -8.34 -16.15
CA SER A 194 18.23 -9.63 -16.82
C SER A 194 18.53 -10.80 -15.86
N ALA A 195 17.98 -10.76 -14.64
CA ALA A 195 18.12 -11.83 -13.68
C ALA A 195 17.53 -13.12 -14.26
N ASN A 196 18.27 -14.23 -14.13
CA ASN A 196 17.88 -15.52 -14.69
C ASN A 196 16.74 -16.14 -13.88
N ALA A 197 15.68 -16.53 -14.57
CA ALA A 197 14.55 -17.21 -13.96
C ALA A 197 13.83 -18.07 -15.01
N GLY A 198 13.39 -19.25 -14.61
CA GLY A 198 12.69 -20.17 -15.50
C GLY A 198 11.23 -20.41 -15.11
N GLY A 199 10.47 -20.95 -16.08
CA GLY A 199 9.19 -21.57 -15.88
C GLY A 199 8.12 -20.73 -15.16
N MET A 200 7.37 -21.37 -14.28
CA MET A 200 6.26 -20.76 -13.55
C MET A 200 6.70 -19.62 -12.63
N PHE A 201 7.91 -19.66 -12.07
CA PHE A 201 8.40 -18.58 -11.20
C PHE A 201 8.54 -17.26 -11.96
N LYS A 202 9.19 -17.29 -13.15
CA LYS A 202 9.36 -16.13 -14.03
C LYS A 202 8.00 -15.48 -14.36
N ASN A 203 7.06 -16.30 -14.82
CA ASN A 203 5.73 -15.84 -15.18
C ASN A 203 5.01 -15.18 -13.99
N LYS A 204 5.12 -15.76 -12.80
CA LYS A 204 4.49 -15.25 -11.59
C LYS A 204 5.12 -13.95 -11.10
N ALA A 205 6.46 -13.88 -11.11
CA ALA A 205 7.20 -12.69 -10.75
C ALA A 205 6.90 -11.51 -11.70
N ILE A 206 6.96 -11.73 -13.01
CA ILE A 206 6.61 -10.70 -14.02
C ILE A 206 5.14 -10.30 -13.90
N SER A 207 4.22 -11.26 -13.76
CA SER A 207 2.79 -10.97 -13.62
C SER A 207 2.48 -10.14 -12.38
N SER A 208 3.23 -10.30 -11.28
CA SER A 208 3.03 -9.51 -10.05
C SER A 208 3.36 -8.04 -10.26
N VAL A 209 4.31 -7.72 -11.14
CA VAL A 209 4.66 -6.34 -11.54
C VAL A 209 3.67 -5.80 -12.57
N MET A 210 3.43 -6.56 -13.64
CA MET A 210 2.62 -6.11 -14.79
C MET A 210 1.12 -6.04 -14.48
N SER A 211 0.65 -6.76 -13.49
CA SER A 211 -0.77 -6.83 -13.12
C SER A 211 -0.94 -7.07 -11.60
N PRO A 212 -0.49 -6.10 -10.76
CA PRO A 212 -0.54 -6.24 -9.31
C PRO A 212 -1.97 -6.44 -8.81
N LYS A 213 -2.12 -7.13 -7.66
CA LYS A 213 -3.42 -7.51 -7.10
C LYS A 213 -3.59 -6.97 -5.68
N PRO A 214 -4.40 -5.93 -5.49
CA PRO A 214 -4.71 -5.42 -4.15
C PRO A 214 -5.51 -6.45 -3.37
N GLN A 215 -5.35 -6.47 -2.05
CA GLN A 215 -5.93 -7.48 -1.16
C GLN A 215 -7.34 -7.10 -0.66
N GLN A 216 -8.21 -6.66 -1.58
CA GLN A 216 -9.53 -6.11 -1.29
C GLN A 216 -10.41 -7.07 -0.47
N LYS A 217 -10.42 -8.37 -0.84
CA LYS A 217 -11.21 -9.38 -0.12
C LYS A 217 -10.68 -9.63 1.30
N PHE A 218 -9.37 -9.58 1.49
CA PHE A 218 -8.74 -9.69 2.82
C PHE A 218 -9.17 -8.53 3.71
N GLY A 219 -8.99 -7.30 3.24
CA GLY A 219 -9.34 -6.11 4.00
C GLY A 219 -10.82 -6.03 4.34
N THR A 220 -11.70 -6.16 3.35
CA THR A 220 -13.16 -6.07 3.57
C THR A 220 -13.71 -7.16 4.52
N SER A 221 -13.03 -8.30 4.63
CA SER A 221 -13.42 -9.38 5.53
C SER A 221 -12.87 -9.21 6.95
N LEU A 222 -11.67 -8.68 7.10
CA LEU A 222 -10.90 -8.74 8.36
C LEU A 222 -10.67 -7.40 9.04
N ALA A 223 -10.76 -6.26 8.33
CA ALA A 223 -10.34 -4.95 8.84
C ALA A 223 -10.90 -4.61 10.23
N ARG A 224 -12.17 -4.89 10.49
CA ARG A 224 -12.82 -4.63 11.78
C ARG A 224 -12.26 -5.41 12.99
N TYR A 225 -11.42 -6.41 12.74
CA TYR A 225 -10.79 -7.23 13.78
C TYR A 225 -9.32 -6.90 13.96
N LEU A 226 -8.77 -6.02 13.13
CA LEU A 226 -7.39 -5.58 13.17
C LEU A 226 -7.23 -4.43 14.17
N SER A 227 -6.10 -4.37 14.85
CA SER A 227 -5.72 -3.22 15.69
C SER A 227 -5.00 -2.13 14.91
N SER A 228 -4.20 -2.52 13.91
CA SER A 228 -3.59 -1.60 12.95
C SER A 228 -3.46 -2.27 11.59
N SER A 229 -3.37 -1.47 10.52
CA SER A 229 -3.11 -1.97 9.18
C SER A 229 -2.53 -0.92 8.26
N ILE A 230 -1.78 -1.38 7.26
CA ILE A 230 -1.21 -0.63 6.15
C ILE A 230 -1.13 -1.56 4.94
N ASP A 231 -1.21 -1.03 3.73
CA ASP A 231 -0.77 -1.76 2.55
C ASP A 231 0.76 -1.64 2.39
N SER A 232 1.36 -2.54 1.64
CA SER A 232 2.80 -2.55 1.43
C SER A 232 3.11 -2.22 -0.03
N SER A 233 3.24 -0.93 -0.31
CA SER A 233 3.69 -0.37 -1.60
C SER A 233 5.20 -0.21 -1.64
N ASP A 234 5.81 0.29 -0.56
CA ASP A 234 7.23 0.67 -0.51
C ASP A 234 8.15 -0.41 0.06
N GLY A 235 7.58 -1.54 0.44
CA GLY A 235 8.28 -2.69 1.01
C GLY A 235 7.84 -3.05 2.42
N LEU A 236 8.07 -4.31 2.77
CA LEU A 236 7.64 -4.87 4.06
C LEU A 236 8.30 -4.15 5.24
N ALA A 237 9.60 -3.84 5.14
CA ALA A 237 10.32 -3.17 6.22
C ALA A 237 9.71 -1.80 6.55
N ILE A 238 9.46 -0.97 5.53
CA ILE A 238 8.81 0.34 5.69
C ILE A 238 7.43 0.17 6.37
N SER A 239 6.60 -0.75 5.87
CA SER A 239 5.27 -1.00 6.41
C SER A 239 5.28 -1.43 7.88
N LEU A 240 6.22 -2.31 8.25
CA LEU A 240 6.39 -2.75 9.66
C LEU A 240 6.83 -1.57 10.55
N TYR A 241 7.79 -0.78 10.09
CA TYR A 241 8.26 0.39 10.85
C TYR A 241 7.19 1.46 11.01
N GLU A 242 6.40 1.75 9.96
CA GLU A 242 5.30 2.72 10.05
C GLU A 242 4.28 2.30 11.12
N LEU A 243 3.87 1.02 11.16
CA LEU A 243 2.97 0.52 12.17
C LEU A 243 3.58 0.54 13.58
N ALA A 244 4.85 0.13 13.71
CA ALA A 244 5.55 0.06 14.99
C ALA A 244 5.77 1.45 15.60
N ILE A 245 6.27 2.41 14.80
CA ILE A 245 6.57 3.79 15.22
C ILE A 245 5.28 4.51 15.60
N GLN A 246 4.25 4.47 14.75
CA GLN A 246 2.98 5.16 15.03
C GLN A 246 2.25 4.57 16.23
N SER A 247 2.41 3.27 16.49
CA SER A 247 1.83 2.59 17.64
C SER A 247 2.70 2.65 18.91
N LYS A 248 3.95 3.11 18.81
CA LYS A 248 4.94 3.16 19.88
C LYS A 248 5.17 1.78 20.54
N VAL A 249 5.34 0.75 19.70
CA VAL A 249 5.63 -0.63 20.09
C VAL A 249 6.81 -1.16 19.29
N ASN A 250 7.47 -2.22 19.79
CA ASN A 250 8.44 -2.94 18.98
C ASN A 250 7.77 -4.13 18.28
N PHE A 251 8.25 -4.49 17.11
CA PHE A 251 7.84 -5.68 16.37
C PHE A 251 8.97 -6.72 16.37
N PHE A 252 8.59 -7.97 16.67
CA PHE A 252 9.47 -9.14 16.57
C PHE A 252 8.95 -10.06 15.48
N VAL A 253 9.64 -10.09 14.34
CA VAL A 253 9.34 -10.93 13.18
C VAL A 253 10.09 -12.25 13.34
N SER A 254 9.38 -13.30 13.66
CA SER A 254 9.92 -14.65 13.87
C SER A 254 9.84 -15.55 12.64
N THR A 255 9.03 -15.15 11.66
CA THR A 255 8.79 -15.89 10.41
C THR A 255 8.93 -14.92 9.23
N VAL A 256 9.89 -15.17 8.35
CA VAL A 256 10.06 -14.40 7.11
C VAL A 256 8.98 -14.80 6.12
N PRO A 257 8.10 -13.89 5.69
CA PRO A 257 7.00 -14.21 4.79
C PRO A 257 7.47 -14.29 3.32
N SER A 258 8.37 -15.21 3.02
CA SER A 258 8.89 -15.40 1.67
C SER A 258 7.84 -15.96 0.73
N ALA A 259 7.72 -15.39 -0.46
CA ALA A 259 6.96 -16.01 -1.54
C ALA A 259 7.70 -17.25 -2.07
N THR A 260 6.92 -18.21 -2.59
CA THR A 260 7.48 -19.50 -3.04
C THR A 260 8.51 -19.32 -4.15
N GLY A 261 9.70 -19.86 -3.95
CA GLY A 261 10.79 -19.85 -4.95
C GLY A 261 11.75 -18.64 -4.82
N ILE A 262 11.49 -17.64 -3.99
CA ILE A 262 12.37 -16.47 -3.83
C ILE A 262 13.77 -16.86 -3.34
N GLY A 263 13.88 -17.74 -2.36
CA GLY A 263 15.19 -18.20 -1.89
C GLY A 263 15.99 -18.90 -2.98
N ARG A 264 15.35 -19.78 -3.79
CA ARG A 264 15.99 -20.43 -4.93
C ARG A 264 16.41 -19.42 -5.99
N PHE A 265 15.53 -18.48 -6.35
CA PHE A 265 15.83 -17.42 -7.31
C PHE A 265 17.05 -16.58 -6.89
N ALA A 266 17.14 -16.20 -5.61
CA ALA A 266 18.32 -15.48 -5.10
C ALA A 266 19.60 -16.33 -5.16
N MET A 267 19.54 -17.64 -4.85
CA MET A 267 20.69 -18.54 -4.96
C MET A 267 21.18 -18.71 -6.40
N GLU A 268 20.25 -18.80 -7.37
CA GLU A 268 20.58 -18.91 -8.81
C GLU A 268 21.13 -17.59 -9.38
N ASN A 269 20.88 -16.46 -8.74
CA ASN A 269 21.38 -15.14 -9.11
C ASN A 269 22.24 -14.56 -7.97
N ARG A 270 23.51 -14.94 -7.90
CA ARG A 270 24.44 -14.67 -6.79
C ARG A 270 24.59 -13.18 -6.39
N PHE A 271 24.18 -12.25 -7.25
CA PHE A 271 24.15 -10.80 -6.97
C PHE A 271 22.88 -10.37 -6.22
N LEU A 272 21.93 -11.27 -5.97
CA LEU A 272 20.68 -10.98 -5.27
C LEU A 272 20.70 -11.59 -3.87
N ASP A 273 20.13 -10.84 -2.94
CA ASP A 273 19.83 -11.31 -1.58
C ASP A 273 18.31 -11.52 -1.42
N SER A 274 17.91 -12.68 -0.93
CA SER A 274 16.50 -12.98 -0.66
C SER A 274 15.89 -12.08 0.41
N HIS A 275 16.68 -11.61 1.36
CA HIS A 275 16.25 -10.68 2.40
C HIS A 275 15.90 -9.31 1.78
N GLU A 276 16.76 -8.80 0.88
CA GLU A 276 16.50 -7.57 0.13
C GLU A 276 15.20 -7.67 -0.70
N LEU A 277 14.99 -8.80 -1.40
CA LEU A 277 13.79 -9.01 -2.21
C LEU A 277 12.50 -9.04 -1.35
N ILE A 278 12.56 -9.60 -0.13
CA ILE A 278 11.39 -9.78 0.73
C ILE A 278 11.06 -8.54 1.54
N PHE A 279 12.06 -7.90 2.14
CA PHE A 279 11.85 -6.80 3.09
C PHE A 279 11.90 -5.43 2.46
N HIS A 280 12.72 -5.24 1.42
CA HIS A 280 13.01 -3.93 0.84
C HIS A 280 12.47 -3.76 -0.58
N GLY A 281 11.90 -4.81 -1.18
CA GLY A 281 11.19 -4.73 -2.46
C GLY A 281 9.82 -4.09 -2.30
N GLY A 282 9.47 -3.18 -3.22
CA GLY A 282 8.16 -2.52 -3.26
C GLY A 282 7.13 -3.23 -4.14
N GLU A 283 5.98 -2.58 -4.31
CA GLU A 283 4.85 -2.96 -5.20
C GLU A 283 4.14 -4.28 -4.85
N GLU A 284 4.25 -4.74 -3.60
CA GLU A 284 3.59 -5.98 -3.17
C GLU A 284 2.07 -5.84 -3.06
N PHE A 285 1.58 -4.67 -2.67
CA PHE A 285 0.17 -4.40 -2.40
C PHE A 285 -0.49 -5.43 -1.47
N HIS A 286 0.33 -6.08 -0.64
CA HIS A 286 -0.13 -6.92 0.46
C HIS A 286 -0.49 -6.06 1.66
N ILE A 287 -1.41 -6.56 2.49
CA ILE A 287 -1.76 -5.92 3.75
C ILE A 287 -0.84 -6.45 4.84
N VAL A 288 -0.21 -5.52 5.57
CA VAL A 288 0.51 -5.76 6.82
C VAL A 288 -0.37 -5.23 7.94
N ALA A 289 -0.64 -6.06 8.94
CA ALA A 289 -1.59 -5.71 9.99
C ALA A 289 -1.21 -6.31 11.34
N THR A 290 -1.84 -5.78 12.40
CA THR A 290 -1.80 -6.40 13.73
C THR A 290 -3.19 -6.87 14.15
N VAL A 291 -3.22 -8.01 14.85
CA VAL A 291 -4.43 -8.66 15.33
C VAL A 291 -4.36 -8.85 16.84
N PRO A 292 -5.29 -8.28 17.62
CA PRO A 292 -5.38 -8.53 19.05
C PRO A 292 -5.52 -10.03 19.34
N ARG A 293 -4.82 -10.52 20.38
CA ARG A 293 -4.86 -11.95 20.77
C ARG A 293 -6.29 -12.51 20.85
N ARG A 294 -7.22 -11.74 21.40
CA ARG A 294 -8.65 -12.12 21.54
C ARG A 294 -9.37 -12.32 20.20
N ASN A 295 -8.90 -11.67 19.12
CA ASN A 295 -9.51 -11.75 17.79
C ASN A 295 -8.89 -12.82 16.90
N MET A 296 -7.72 -13.37 17.27
CA MET A 296 -6.90 -14.19 16.35
C MET A 296 -7.66 -15.42 15.85
N LYS A 297 -8.28 -16.20 16.73
CA LYS A 297 -9.07 -17.39 16.34
C LYS A 297 -10.22 -17.03 15.38
N ARG A 298 -10.85 -15.88 15.57
CA ARG A 298 -11.92 -15.40 14.69
C ARG A 298 -11.38 -14.98 13.32
N VAL A 299 -10.23 -14.31 13.29
CA VAL A 299 -9.54 -13.93 12.05
C VAL A 299 -9.12 -15.16 11.24
N GLU A 300 -8.54 -16.17 11.90
CA GLU A 300 -8.19 -17.45 11.27
C GLU A 300 -9.40 -18.17 10.68
N ASN A 301 -10.51 -18.25 11.42
CA ASN A 301 -11.74 -18.87 10.94
C ASN A 301 -12.33 -18.14 9.70
N ILE A 302 -12.33 -16.79 9.72
CA ILE A 302 -12.81 -16.01 8.59
C ILE A 302 -11.86 -16.16 7.40
N ALA A 303 -10.56 -16.14 7.62
CA ALA A 303 -9.56 -16.34 6.57
C ALA A 303 -9.74 -17.73 5.92
N GLY A 304 -9.91 -18.79 6.71
CA GLY A 304 -10.19 -20.14 6.21
C GLY A 304 -11.49 -20.22 5.41
N LYS A 305 -12.60 -19.70 5.95
CA LYS A 305 -13.90 -19.66 5.28
C LYS A 305 -13.85 -18.97 3.91
N HIS A 306 -13.12 -17.87 3.82
CA HIS A 306 -13.00 -17.09 2.60
C HIS A 306 -11.80 -17.45 1.73
N ARG A 307 -11.02 -18.47 2.10
CA ARG A 307 -9.79 -18.93 1.44
C ARG A 307 -8.78 -17.78 1.26
N LEU A 308 -8.65 -16.93 2.29
CA LEU A 308 -7.69 -15.84 2.32
C LEU A 308 -6.35 -16.36 2.80
N LYS A 309 -5.28 -15.90 2.18
CA LYS A 309 -3.94 -16.16 2.68
C LYS A 309 -3.70 -15.28 3.91
N LEU A 310 -3.40 -15.88 5.04
CA LEU A 310 -3.08 -15.23 6.30
C LEU A 310 -1.81 -15.86 6.85
N ILE A 311 -0.76 -15.07 7.00
CA ILE A 311 0.52 -15.53 7.53
C ILE A 311 0.80 -14.76 8.80
N VAL A 312 0.95 -15.46 9.92
CA VAL A 312 1.44 -14.87 11.16
C VAL A 312 2.96 -14.79 11.08
N ILE A 313 3.50 -13.60 11.16
CA ILE A 313 4.95 -13.38 11.00
C ILE A 313 5.64 -13.02 12.32
N GLY A 314 4.90 -12.67 13.36
CA GLY A 314 5.51 -12.25 14.61
C GLY A 314 4.55 -11.68 15.63
N ARG A 315 5.10 -10.91 16.57
CA ARG A 315 4.33 -10.25 17.63
C ARG A 315 4.83 -8.85 17.94
N ALA A 316 3.89 -8.01 18.38
CA ALA A 316 4.19 -6.72 18.97
C ALA A 316 4.57 -6.88 20.45
N THR A 317 5.50 -6.06 20.92
CA THR A 317 5.96 -6.03 22.32
C THR A 317 6.09 -4.58 22.79
N HIS A 318 6.32 -4.39 24.08
CA HIS A 318 6.64 -3.06 24.60
C HIS A 318 7.90 -2.50 23.94
N GLY A 319 7.88 -1.22 23.59
CA GLY A 319 9.04 -0.56 22.96
C GLY A 319 8.70 0.77 22.30
N ALA A 320 9.63 1.26 21.49
CA ALA A 320 9.60 2.61 20.93
C ALA A 320 9.64 2.64 19.38
N GLY A 321 9.12 1.61 18.70
CA GLY A 321 9.02 1.61 17.24
C GLY A 321 10.16 0.90 16.52
N LYS A 322 10.87 -0.02 17.17
CA LYS A 322 11.91 -0.84 16.54
C LYS A 322 11.32 -2.12 15.96
N VAL A 323 11.91 -2.60 14.86
CA VAL A 323 11.54 -3.86 14.22
C VAL A 323 12.74 -4.80 14.24
N PHE A 324 12.54 -5.99 14.81
CA PHE A 324 13.55 -7.03 14.90
C PHE A 324 13.12 -8.24 14.07
N VAL A 325 14.09 -8.87 13.42
CA VAL A 325 13.89 -10.08 12.61
C VAL A 325 14.76 -11.20 13.15
N THR A 326 14.20 -12.38 13.28
CA THR A 326 14.96 -13.58 13.62
C THR A 326 15.63 -14.12 12.36
N GLY A 327 16.94 -13.98 12.27
CA GLY A 327 17.80 -14.59 11.25
C GLY A 327 18.39 -15.93 11.71
N LYS A 328 19.10 -16.60 10.81
CA LYS A 328 19.98 -17.74 11.14
C LYS A 328 21.42 -17.29 10.90
N ARG A 329 22.24 -17.28 11.92
CA ARG A 329 23.67 -17.11 11.82
C ARG A 329 24.36 -18.32 12.46
N ASN A 330 25.21 -19.01 11.69
CA ASN A 330 25.90 -20.24 12.15
C ASN A 330 24.96 -21.28 12.80
N ALA A 331 23.82 -21.58 12.12
CA ALA A 331 22.77 -22.50 12.59
C ALA A 331 22.04 -22.08 13.88
N LYS A 332 22.41 -20.97 14.53
CA LYS A 332 21.70 -20.40 15.69
C LYS A 332 20.73 -19.32 15.26
N LYS A 333 19.57 -19.26 15.91
CA LYS A 333 18.62 -18.16 15.75
C LYS A 333 19.22 -16.90 16.38
N GLU A 334 19.45 -15.88 15.58
CA GLU A 334 19.94 -14.57 16.04
C GLU A 334 18.88 -13.52 15.77
N LEU A 335 18.67 -12.63 16.72
CA LEU A 335 17.77 -11.49 16.57
C LEU A 335 18.57 -10.29 16.09
N SER A 336 18.20 -9.73 14.94
CA SER A 336 18.83 -8.53 14.39
C SER A 336 17.82 -7.42 14.20
N LEU A 337 18.27 -6.18 14.31
CA LEU A 337 17.47 -5.01 13.94
C LEU A 337 17.29 -5.01 12.43
N LEU A 338 16.04 -4.87 11.97
CA LEU A 338 15.74 -4.74 10.55
C LEU A 338 16.08 -3.32 10.09
N ASP A 339 16.72 -3.18 8.95
CA ASP A 339 16.95 -1.89 8.33
C ASP A 339 15.63 -1.26 7.88
N ASN A 340 15.42 0.01 8.23
CA ASN A 340 14.26 0.78 7.79
C ASN A 340 14.50 1.36 6.39
N ARG A 341 14.54 0.49 5.39
CA ARG A 341 14.77 0.82 3.97
C ARG A 341 13.66 0.24 3.10
N GLY A 342 13.40 0.87 1.99
CA GLY A 342 12.46 0.45 0.97
C GLY A 342 12.54 1.35 -0.25
N TYR A 343 11.50 1.33 -1.08
CA TYR A 343 11.41 2.28 -2.17
C TYR A 343 11.14 3.68 -1.61
N LEU A 344 11.88 4.66 -2.10
CA LEU A 344 11.72 6.07 -1.72
C LEU A 344 11.72 6.90 -3.00
N HIS A 345 10.69 7.70 -3.20
CA HIS A 345 10.69 8.79 -4.18
C HIS A 345 11.67 9.88 -3.74
N LEU A 346 12.23 10.62 -4.69
CA LEU A 346 13.12 11.76 -4.46
C LEU A 346 14.35 11.38 -3.60
N LYS A 347 15.02 10.28 -3.98
CA LYS A 347 16.30 9.92 -3.38
C LYS A 347 17.33 11.01 -3.65
N ASN A 348 18.07 11.39 -2.61
CA ASN A 348 19.23 12.28 -2.69
C ASN A 348 20.36 11.63 -3.49
#